data_fb72addf7f7d47d5eb4f24ae17e9917e
#
_entry.id   fb72addf7f7d47d5eb4f24ae17e9917e
#
_cell.length_a   1.000
_cell.length_b   1.000
_cell.length_c   1.000
_cell.angle_alpha   90.00
_cell.angle_beta   90.00
_cell.angle_gamma   90.00
#
_symmetry.space_group_name_H-M   'P 1'
#
loop_
_entity.id
_entity.type
_entity.pdbx_description
1 polymer ?
#
loop_
_entity_poly.entity_id
_entity_poly.type
_entity_poly.pdbx_seq_one_letter_code
_entity_poly.pdbx_strand_id
1 'polypeptide(L)'
;MTTVFMIIGAAVLIFLAVLLIRAAMFTPKPERERSQETVELNEEKIVKDMQEMIRCKTISYNDDSLIDKREFLKFRELLPEMYPKIHETCERTFHGVNGILYCWRGKHEGDPIVLMSHYDVVPVEESQWEKPAFDGIVEDGVLWGRGTLDTKGTLCGIMEAAEKLISEGFVPEHDIYFAFSGQEEVNGESCPAIVDWFEEKGIHPAMVVDEGGAVVDNVFPGVDRECALIGIAEKGLTNIEFHAKSGGGHASMPPVHTIVGELAQAVTDVEKHPFPRQMTKPVREMLDTLGRHSTFLYKILFANLWCFEGLFDKVCKKAGGELNAMLRTTCAVTKMEGGKAFNVIPPKASVGMNLRLIGNDTVESARDYLEKVIHNPKIEVSVYEGRNPSIESDLSLIHI
;
A
#
# COMPACT_ATOMS: atom_id res chain seq x y z
N MET A 1 -12.33 -23.28 51.81
CA MET A 1 -11.31 -23.41 50.74
C MET A 1 -11.78 -24.32 49.63
N THR A 2 -12.21 -25.58 49.90
CA THR A 2 -12.64 -26.55 48.86
C THR A 2 -13.74 -26.03 47.95
N THR A 3 -14.77 -25.37 48.48
CA THR A 3 -15.88 -24.80 47.68
C THR A 3 -15.41 -23.69 46.72
N VAL A 4 -14.47 -22.85 47.15
CA VAL A 4 -13.88 -21.78 46.29
C VAL A 4 -13.08 -22.37 45.15
N PHE A 5 -12.28 -23.42 45.41
CA PHE A 5 -11.54 -24.12 44.34
C PHE A 5 -12.47 -24.82 43.36
N MET A 6 -13.60 -25.38 43.83
CA MET A 6 -14.58 -25.99 42.94
C MET A 6 -15.28 -24.94 42.04
N ILE A 7 -15.63 -23.77 42.60
CA ILE A 7 -16.22 -22.66 41.84
C ILE A 7 -15.25 -22.14 40.79
N ILE A 8 -13.99 -21.93 41.16
CA ILE A 8 -12.94 -21.49 40.21
C ILE A 8 -12.73 -22.56 39.13
N GLY A 9 -12.65 -23.84 39.49
CA GLY A 9 -12.51 -24.93 38.52
C GLY A 9 -13.70 -24.99 37.55
N ALA A 10 -14.92 -24.87 38.03
CA ALA A 10 -16.12 -24.81 37.20
C ALA A 10 -16.11 -23.59 36.24
N ALA A 11 -15.71 -22.41 36.74
CA ALA A 11 -15.61 -21.20 35.91
C ALA A 11 -14.56 -21.37 34.79
N VAL A 12 -13.42 -21.96 35.08
CA VAL A 12 -12.38 -22.23 34.09
C VAL A 12 -12.88 -23.24 33.03
N LEU A 13 -13.58 -24.31 33.45
CA LEU A 13 -14.14 -25.28 32.51
C LEU A 13 -15.19 -24.64 31.59
N ILE A 14 -16.07 -23.82 32.15
CA ILE A 14 -17.07 -23.08 31.37
C ILE A 14 -16.36 -22.14 30.37
N PHE A 15 -15.35 -21.42 30.81
CA PHE A 15 -14.58 -20.52 29.95
C PHE A 15 -13.93 -21.30 28.80
N LEU A 16 -13.26 -22.42 29.07
CA LEU A 16 -12.66 -23.27 28.03
C LEU A 16 -13.72 -23.82 27.08
N ALA A 17 -14.88 -24.27 27.60
CA ALA A 17 -15.98 -24.73 26.77
C ALA A 17 -16.48 -23.63 25.84
N VAL A 18 -16.62 -22.39 26.32
CA VAL A 18 -17.00 -21.24 25.48
C VAL A 18 -15.99 -21.01 24.36
N LEU A 19 -14.68 -21.04 24.65
CA LEU A 19 -13.64 -20.87 23.64
C LEU A 19 -13.73 -21.94 22.54
N LEU A 20 -13.90 -23.20 22.94
CA LEU A 20 -13.96 -24.34 22.00
C LEU A 20 -15.26 -24.33 21.18
N ILE A 21 -16.41 -24.03 21.78
CA ILE A 21 -17.69 -23.94 21.09
C ILE A 21 -17.64 -22.81 20.05
N ARG A 22 -17.15 -21.64 20.43
CA ARG A 22 -17.00 -20.52 19.48
C ARG A 22 -16.06 -20.88 18.33
N ALA A 23 -14.95 -21.55 18.61
CA ALA A 23 -14.02 -22.02 17.56
C ALA A 23 -14.69 -23.05 16.62
N ALA A 24 -15.47 -23.99 17.17
CA ALA A 24 -16.19 -24.97 16.36
C ALA A 24 -17.29 -24.35 15.49
N MET A 25 -17.94 -23.30 15.96
CA MET A 25 -18.96 -22.54 15.22
C MET A 25 -18.35 -21.53 14.24
N PHE A 26 -17.05 -21.27 14.33
CA PHE A 26 -16.34 -20.30 13.49
C PHE A 26 -16.00 -20.94 12.14
N THR A 27 -17.04 -21.18 11.35
CA THR A 27 -16.96 -21.82 10.04
C THR A 27 -16.91 -20.78 8.92
N PRO A 28 -16.37 -21.13 7.74
CA PRO A 28 -16.47 -20.29 6.54
C PRO A 28 -17.91 -19.87 6.28
N LYS A 29 -18.08 -18.64 5.79
CA LYS A 29 -19.38 -18.21 5.26
C LYS A 29 -19.68 -18.98 3.98
N PRO A 30 -20.96 -19.19 3.60
CA PRO A 30 -21.29 -19.80 2.33
C PRO A 30 -20.61 -19.07 1.18
N GLU A 31 -19.89 -19.79 0.34
CA GLU A 31 -19.33 -19.25 -0.89
C GLU A 31 -20.45 -18.97 -1.87
N ARG A 32 -20.35 -17.87 -2.62
CA ARG A 32 -21.23 -17.62 -3.76
C ARG A 32 -20.89 -18.62 -4.87
N GLU A 33 -21.86 -19.00 -5.67
CA GLU A 33 -21.62 -19.76 -6.89
C GLU A 33 -20.66 -18.94 -7.78
N ARG A 34 -19.57 -19.58 -8.20
CA ARG A 34 -18.64 -18.96 -9.15
C ARG A 34 -19.31 -18.92 -10.51
N SER A 35 -19.17 -17.82 -11.23
CA SER A 35 -19.48 -17.79 -12.64
C SER A 35 -18.69 -18.89 -13.36
N GLN A 36 -19.35 -19.66 -14.20
CA GLN A 36 -18.71 -20.65 -15.08
C GLN A 36 -18.43 -20.07 -16.47
N GLU A 37 -18.62 -18.77 -16.63
CA GLU A 37 -18.29 -18.10 -17.88
C GLU A 37 -16.80 -18.16 -18.13
N THR A 38 -16.42 -18.68 -19.27
CA THR A 38 -15.05 -18.67 -19.78
C THR A 38 -14.91 -17.53 -20.77
N VAL A 39 -13.92 -16.69 -20.54
CA VAL A 39 -13.57 -15.61 -21.49
C VAL A 39 -12.47 -16.11 -22.40
N GLU A 40 -12.74 -16.15 -23.71
CA GLU A 40 -11.69 -16.43 -24.69
C GLU A 40 -10.79 -15.23 -24.85
N LEU A 41 -9.50 -15.41 -24.63
CA LEU A 41 -8.47 -14.40 -24.74
C LEU A 41 -7.51 -14.74 -25.89
N ASN A 42 -7.04 -13.70 -26.59
CA ASN A 42 -5.95 -13.84 -27.53
C ASN A 42 -4.60 -13.68 -26.80
N GLU A 43 -4.16 -14.78 -26.17
CA GLU A 43 -2.95 -14.79 -25.35
C GLU A 43 -1.71 -14.33 -26.12
N GLU A 44 -1.55 -14.73 -27.39
CA GLU A 44 -0.42 -14.33 -28.22
C GLU A 44 -0.37 -12.81 -28.41
N LYS A 45 -1.53 -12.18 -28.69
CA LYS A 45 -1.63 -10.73 -28.82
C LYS A 45 -1.29 -10.04 -27.49
N ILE A 46 -1.91 -10.48 -26.39
CA ILE A 46 -1.69 -9.90 -25.06
C ILE A 46 -0.21 -9.91 -24.67
N VAL A 47 0.46 -11.06 -24.85
CA VAL A 47 1.90 -11.19 -24.57
C VAL A 47 2.73 -10.28 -25.44
N LYS A 48 2.41 -10.18 -26.75
CA LYS A 48 3.12 -9.30 -27.67
C LYS A 48 2.95 -7.82 -27.29
N ASP A 49 1.73 -7.42 -26.99
CA ASP A 49 1.42 -6.04 -26.61
C ASP A 49 2.12 -5.66 -25.30
N MET A 50 2.13 -6.56 -24.34
CA MET A 50 2.88 -6.38 -23.10
C MET A 50 4.39 -6.28 -23.33
N GLN A 51 4.97 -7.07 -24.24
CA GLN A 51 6.38 -6.95 -24.64
C GLN A 51 6.71 -5.56 -25.21
N GLU A 52 5.85 -5.03 -26.10
CA GLU A 52 6.05 -3.69 -26.67
C GLU A 52 5.93 -2.59 -25.60
N MET A 53 5.01 -2.73 -24.63
CA MET A 53 4.92 -1.81 -23.49
C MET A 53 6.19 -1.82 -22.63
N ILE A 54 6.76 -3.01 -22.36
CA ILE A 54 8.02 -3.14 -21.62
C ILE A 54 9.19 -2.49 -22.33
N ARG A 55 9.23 -2.56 -23.66
CA ARG A 55 10.28 -1.93 -24.48
C ARG A 55 10.23 -0.41 -24.51
N CYS A 56 9.19 0.20 -23.97
CA CYS A 56 9.15 1.63 -23.69
C CYS A 56 9.76 1.89 -22.31
N LYS A 57 10.96 2.49 -22.29
CA LYS A 57 11.72 2.78 -21.05
C LYS A 57 11.19 4.03 -20.34
N THR A 58 9.96 3.97 -19.90
CA THR A 58 9.27 5.08 -19.23
C THR A 58 9.74 5.25 -17.78
N ILE A 59 11.04 5.46 -17.59
CA ILE A 59 11.66 5.60 -16.28
C ILE A 59 11.40 7.00 -15.73
N SER A 60 10.80 7.09 -14.55
CA SER A 60 10.61 8.33 -13.82
C SER A 60 11.73 8.58 -12.81
N TYR A 61 12.02 9.85 -12.59
CA TYR A 61 13.02 10.33 -11.65
C TYR A 61 12.49 11.58 -10.95
N ASN A 62 12.91 11.79 -9.70
CA ASN A 62 12.65 13.06 -9.00
C ASN A 62 13.35 14.26 -9.65
N ASP A 63 14.41 14.02 -10.41
CA ASP A 63 15.09 15.02 -11.23
C ASP A 63 14.61 14.91 -12.68
N ASP A 64 13.76 15.83 -13.10
CA ASP A 64 13.17 15.87 -14.45
C ASP A 64 14.22 15.89 -15.58
N SER A 65 15.43 16.35 -15.30
CA SER A 65 16.51 16.38 -16.29
C SER A 65 17.00 14.99 -16.71
N LEU A 66 16.71 13.96 -15.91
CA LEU A 66 17.08 12.58 -16.15
C LEU A 66 16.00 11.81 -16.94
N ILE A 67 14.80 12.40 -17.10
CA ILE A 67 13.66 11.73 -17.76
C ILE A 67 13.84 11.78 -19.28
N ASP A 68 13.83 10.61 -19.93
CA ASP A 68 13.75 10.53 -21.41
C ASP A 68 12.30 10.68 -21.87
N LYS A 69 11.88 11.91 -22.16
CA LYS A 69 10.53 12.23 -22.62
C LYS A 69 10.12 11.52 -23.92
N ARG A 70 11.07 11.04 -24.72
CA ARG A 70 10.80 10.32 -25.97
C ARG A 70 10.21 8.94 -25.69
N GLU A 71 10.63 8.29 -24.62
CA GLU A 71 10.09 6.98 -24.24
C GLU A 71 8.64 7.08 -23.78
N PHE A 72 8.26 8.17 -23.09
CA PHE A 72 6.87 8.45 -22.70
C PHE A 72 6.02 8.79 -23.95
N LEU A 73 6.56 9.55 -24.91
CA LEU A 73 5.86 9.81 -26.16
C LEU A 73 5.67 8.52 -26.97
N LYS A 74 6.73 7.72 -27.13
CA LYS A 74 6.68 6.41 -27.78
C LYS A 74 5.58 5.52 -27.18
N PHE A 75 5.47 5.44 -25.87
CA PHE A 75 4.43 4.67 -25.20
C PHE A 75 3.02 5.20 -25.56
N ARG A 76 2.83 6.51 -25.56
CA ARG A 76 1.53 7.12 -25.92
C ARG A 76 1.13 6.89 -27.38
N GLU A 77 2.10 6.85 -28.28
CA GLU A 77 1.91 6.60 -29.72
C GLU A 77 1.65 5.11 -29.99
N LEU A 78 2.18 4.22 -29.18
CA LEU A 78 1.97 2.78 -29.25
C LEU A 78 0.51 2.37 -28.96
N LEU A 79 -0.15 3.02 -27.98
CA LEU A 79 -1.50 2.65 -27.53
C LEU A 79 -2.56 2.66 -28.67
N PRO A 80 -2.63 3.67 -29.57
CA PRO A 80 -3.57 3.64 -30.70
C PRO A 80 -3.33 2.49 -31.69
N GLU A 81 -2.09 2.06 -31.85
CA GLU A 81 -1.76 0.96 -32.78
C GLU A 81 -2.20 -0.39 -32.19
N MET A 82 -2.08 -0.54 -30.88
CA MET A 82 -2.43 -1.77 -30.17
C MET A 82 -3.93 -1.90 -29.91
N TYR A 83 -4.62 -0.76 -29.63
CA TYR A 83 -6.01 -0.70 -29.20
C TYR A 83 -6.86 0.25 -30.06
N PRO A 84 -7.04 -0.06 -31.37
CA PRO A 84 -7.75 0.83 -32.28
C PRO A 84 -9.22 1.02 -31.92
N LYS A 85 -9.92 0.02 -31.39
CA LYS A 85 -11.33 0.15 -31.02
C LYS A 85 -11.55 1.08 -29.84
N ILE A 86 -10.67 1.04 -28.86
CA ILE A 86 -10.67 2.02 -27.76
C ILE A 86 -10.51 3.43 -28.32
N HIS A 87 -9.56 3.63 -29.26
CA HIS A 87 -9.30 4.96 -29.82
C HIS A 87 -10.37 5.45 -30.81
N GLU A 88 -11.15 4.54 -31.41
CA GLU A 88 -12.35 4.89 -32.20
C GLU A 88 -13.55 5.27 -31.31
N THR A 89 -13.63 4.70 -30.07
CA THR A 89 -14.83 4.76 -29.22
C THR A 89 -14.68 5.70 -28.04
N CYS A 90 -13.50 5.71 -27.39
CA CYS A 90 -13.26 6.47 -26.17
C CYS A 90 -12.65 7.84 -26.45
N GLU A 91 -13.06 8.83 -25.71
CA GLU A 91 -12.38 10.14 -25.68
C GLU A 91 -11.08 10.02 -24.89
N ARG A 92 -9.95 10.46 -25.49
CA ARG A 92 -8.66 10.48 -24.82
C ARG A 92 -8.19 11.90 -24.57
N THR A 93 -7.83 12.19 -23.32
CA THR A 93 -7.27 13.47 -22.88
C THR A 93 -5.96 13.27 -22.13
N PHE A 94 -5.17 14.35 -21.99
CA PHE A 94 -3.90 14.33 -21.29
C PHE A 94 -3.92 15.34 -20.15
N HIS A 95 -3.39 14.94 -18.99
CA HIS A 95 -3.42 15.75 -17.77
C HIS A 95 -2.03 15.78 -17.11
N GLY A 96 -1.65 16.93 -16.57
CA GLY A 96 -0.32 17.11 -16.00
C GLY A 96 0.78 16.81 -17.02
N VAL A 97 1.91 16.29 -16.54
CA VAL A 97 3.06 16.03 -17.39
C VAL A 97 2.88 14.74 -18.22
N ASN A 98 2.42 13.66 -17.63
CA ASN A 98 2.32 12.35 -18.28
C ASN A 98 1.03 11.59 -17.94
N GLY A 99 -0.03 12.25 -17.48
CA GLY A 99 -1.32 11.61 -17.22
C GLY A 99 -2.09 11.37 -18.52
N ILE A 100 -2.67 10.18 -18.67
CA ILE A 100 -3.55 9.79 -19.78
C ILE A 100 -4.90 9.42 -19.20
N LEU A 101 -5.98 10.02 -19.72
CA LEU A 101 -7.34 9.71 -19.30
C LEU A 101 -8.17 9.33 -20.53
N TYR A 102 -8.77 8.14 -20.49
CA TYR A 102 -9.78 7.72 -21.44
C TYR A 102 -11.16 7.78 -20.80
N CYS A 103 -12.17 8.18 -21.56
CA CYS A 103 -13.56 8.11 -21.19
C CYS A 103 -14.33 7.22 -22.15
N TRP A 104 -14.81 6.09 -21.67
CA TRP A 104 -15.72 5.21 -22.39
C TRP A 104 -17.15 5.54 -21.96
N ARG A 105 -17.92 6.15 -22.84
CA ARG A 105 -19.26 6.62 -22.55
C ARG A 105 -20.24 5.49 -22.33
N GLY A 106 -21.02 5.60 -21.27
CA GLY A 106 -22.11 4.69 -20.94
C GLY A 106 -23.43 5.06 -21.62
N LYS A 107 -24.44 4.21 -21.45
CA LYS A 107 -25.81 4.42 -21.96
C LYS A 107 -26.56 5.48 -21.19
N HIS A 108 -26.24 5.67 -19.91
CA HIS A 108 -26.93 6.53 -18.98
C HIS A 108 -25.98 7.40 -18.18
N GLU A 109 -26.44 8.59 -17.83
CA GLU A 109 -25.74 9.43 -16.84
C GLU A 109 -25.73 8.74 -15.48
N GLY A 110 -24.66 8.89 -14.73
CA GLY A 110 -24.48 8.32 -13.39
C GLY A 110 -23.05 8.44 -12.93
N ASP A 111 -22.79 8.04 -11.69
CA ASP A 111 -21.45 8.08 -11.12
C ASP A 111 -20.56 7.02 -11.83
N PRO A 112 -19.44 7.44 -12.40
CA PRO A 112 -18.60 6.54 -13.20
C PRO A 112 -17.76 5.60 -12.36
N ILE A 113 -17.19 4.59 -13.04
CA ILE A 113 -16.12 3.75 -12.51
C ILE A 113 -14.79 4.27 -13.09
N VAL A 114 -13.75 4.30 -12.25
CA VAL A 114 -12.38 4.62 -12.67
C VAL A 114 -11.50 3.39 -12.48
N LEU A 115 -10.85 2.95 -13.54
CA LEU A 115 -9.82 1.92 -13.52
C LEU A 115 -8.47 2.60 -13.67
N MET A 116 -7.60 2.44 -12.67
CA MET A 116 -6.31 3.10 -12.61
C MET A 116 -5.16 2.14 -12.87
N SER A 117 -4.08 2.69 -13.33
CA SER A 117 -2.77 2.06 -13.40
C SER A 117 -1.70 3.13 -13.64
N HIS A 118 -0.43 2.77 -13.54
CA HIS A 118 0.65 3.62 -14.02
C HIS A 118 1.51 2.93 -15.07
N TYR A 119 2.21 3.71 -15.88
CA TYR A 119 3.07 3.19 -16.94
C TYR A 119 4.53 3.66 -16.84
N ASP A 120 4.82 4.53 -15.87
CA ASP A 120 6.19 4.81 -15.49
C ASP A 120 6.76 3.66 -14.64
N VAL A 121 8.05 3.63 -14.51
CA VAL A 121 8.77 2.58 -13.79
C VAL A 121 9.99 3.16 -13.09
N VAL A 122 10.43 2.51 -12.01
CA VAL A 122 11.69 2.86 -11.34
C VAL A 122 12.92 2.52 -12.18
N PRO A 123 14.06 3.20 -11.96
CA PRO A 123 15.34 2.87 -12.58
C PRO A 123 15.76 1.40 -12.33
N VAL A 124 16.61 0.89 -13.20
CA VAL A 124 17.19 -0.44 -13.07
C VAL A 124 18.71 -0.36 -13.00
N GLU A 125 19.30 -1.28 -12.27
CA GLU A 125 20.73 -1.59 -12.36
C GLU A 125 20.89 -2.88 -13.15
N GLU A 126 21.12 -2.76 -14.46
CA GLU A 126 21.14 -3.90 -15.41
C GLU A 126 22.08 -5.03 -14.97
N SER A 127 23.16 -4.72 -14.23
CA SER A 127 24.10 -5.72 -13.72
C SER A 127 23.48 -6.68 -12.68
N GLN A 128 22.33 -6.33 -12.10
CA GLN A 128 21.61 -7.14 -11.13
C GLN A 128 20.45 -7.96 -11.73
N TRP A 129 20.24 -7.81 -13.05
CA TRP A 129 19.19 -8.52 -13.77
C TRP A 129 19.74 -9.77 -14.47
N GLU A 130 19.01 -10.87 -14.40
CA GLU A 130 19.34 -12.11 -15.12
C GLU A 130 19.11 -11.97 -16.62
N LYS A 131 18.15 -11.13 -17.04
CA LYS A 131 17.80 -10.83 -18.40
C LYS A 131 17.69 -9.31 -18.57
N PRO A 132 17.94 -8.76 -19.77
CA PRO A 132 17.79 -7.32 -20.00
C PRO A 132 16.41 -6.82 -19.56
N ALA A 133 16.38 -5.79 -18.69
CA ALA A 133 15.18 -5.36 -17.98
C ALA A 133 14.07 -4.79 -18.89
N PHE A 134 14.42 -4.35 -20.13
CA PHE A 134 13.47 -3.71 -21.03
C PHE A 134 13.30 -4.44 -22.37
N ASP A 135 13.77 -5.67 -22.52
CA ASP A 135 13.64 -6.41 -23.77
C ASP A 135 12.32 -7.17 -23.89
N GLY A 136 11.59 -7.35 -22.78
CA GLY A 136 10.33 -8.10 -22.76
C GLY A 136 10.52 -9.55 -23.20
N ILE A 137 11.50 -10.25 -22.63
CA ILE A 137 11.83 -11.63 -23.01
C ILE A 137 10.78 -12.58 -22.47
N VAL A 138 10.27 -13.47 -23.33
CA VAL A 138 9.43 -14.61 -22.92
C VAL A 138 10.26 -15.87 -22.94
N GLU A 139 10.38 -16.54 -21.81
CA GLU A 139 11.10 -17.79 -21.68
C GLU A 139 10.39 -18.69 -20.66
N ASP A 140 10.19 -19.94 -21.03
CA ASP A 140 9.51 -20.95 -20.19
C ASP A 140 8.12 -20.51 -19.66
N GLY A 141 7.37 -19.75 -20.45
CA GLY A 141 6.06 -19.24 -20.09
C GLY A 141 6.09 -18.01 -19.16
N VAL A 142 7.25 -17.43 -18.91
CA VAL A 142 7.45 -16.24 -18.08
C VAL A 142 7.85 -15.05 -18.93
N LEU A 143 7.15 -13.94 -18.79
CA LEU A 143 7.52 -12.64 -19.38
C LEU A 143 8.39 -11.86 -18.39
N TRP A 144 9.64 -11.61 -18.78
CA TRP A 144 10.64 -10.89 -18.00
C TRP A 144 10.69 -9.43 -18.42
N GLY A 145 10.63 -8.54 -17.45
CA GLY A 145 10.84 -7.11 -17.69
C GLY A 145 10.45 -6.20 -16.54
N ARG A 146 11.06 -5.03 -16.47
CA ARG A 146 10.69 -3.95 -15.55
C ARG A 146 9.32 -3.42 -15.97
N GLY A 147 8.37 -3.36 -15.00
CA GLY A 147 6.99 -2.90 -15.22
C GLY A 147 6.02 -4.03 -15.57
N THR A 148 6.45 -5.31 -15.63
CA THR A 148 5.53 -6.44 -15.88
C THR A 148 4.49 -6.59 -14.76
N LEU A 149 4.89 -6.43 -13.51
CA LEU A 149 4.01 -6.49 -12.34
C LEU A 149 3.59 -5.10 -11.88
N ASP A 150 4.51 -4.15 -11.87
CA ASP A 150 4.39 -2.82 -11.34
C ASP A 150 4.61 -1.78 -12.46
N THR A 151 3.53 -1.25 -13.19
CA THR A 151 2.21 -1.94 -13.23
C THR A 151 1.63 -1.87 -14.64
N LYS A 152 2.51 -1.89 -15.69
CA LYS A 152 2.09 -1.97 -17.10
C LYS A 152 1.23 -3.22 -17.36
N GLY A 153 1.38 -4.28 -16.53
CA GLY A 153 0.53 -5.46 -16.59
C GLY A 153 -0.94 -5.15 -16.32
N THR A 154 -1.23 -4.35 -15.30
CA THR A 154 -2.58 -3.88 -14.99
C THR A 154 -3.14 -3.02 -16.11
N LEU A 155 -2.33 -2.08 -16.64
CA LEU A 155 -2.71 -1.25 -17.78
C LEU A 155 -3.05 -2.12 -19.00
N CYS A 156 -2.19 -3.08 -19.34
CA CYS A 156 -2.43 -4.02 -20.43
C CYS A 156 -3.74 -4.77 -20.23
N GLY A 157 -4.00 -5.31 -19.03
CA GLY A 157 -5.24 -6.01 -18.70
C GLY A 157 -6.50 -5.15 -18.89
N ILE A 158 -6.46 -3.88 -18.44
CA ILE A 158 -7.57 -2.92 -18.61
C ILE A 158 -7.82 -2.67 -20.11
N MET A 159 -6.76 -2.39 -20.87
CA MET A 159 -6.89 -2.06 -22.28
C MET A 159 -7.33 -3.26 -23.13
N GLU A 160 -6.79 -4.46 -22.89
CA GLU A 160 -7.19 -5.68 -23.59
C GLU A 160 -8.66 -6.04 -23.32
N ALA A 161 -9.11 -5.92 -22.06
CA ALA A 161 -10.49 -6.17 -21.70
C ALA A 161 -11.45 -5.17 -22.37
N ALA A 162 -11.10 -3.89 -22.36
CA ALA A 162 -11.90 -2.85 -23.00
C ALA A 162 -11.95 -3.00 -24.52
N GLU A 163 -10.79 -3.25 -25.17
CA GLU A 163 -10.71 -3.47 -26.64
C GLU A 163 -11.60 -4.63 -27.08
N LYS A 164 -11.56 -5.76 -26.32
CA LYS A 164 -12.39 -6.92 -26.58
C LYS A 164 -13.88 -6.60 -26.43
N LEU A 165 -14.27 -6.03 -25.29
CA LEU A 165 -15.67 -5.72 -25.01
C LEU A 165 -16.25 -4.72 -26.02
N ILE A 166 -15.50 -3.69 -26.41
CA ILE A 166 -15.90 -2.74 -27.44
C ILE A 166 -16.04 -3.45 -28.80
N SER A 167 -15.11 -4.34 -29.14
CA SER A 167 -15.18 -5.12 -30.40
C SER A 167 -16.41 -6.04 -30.46
N GLU A 168 -16.90 -6.49 -29.33
CA GLU A 168 -18.12 -7.28 -29.19
C GLU A 168 -19.42 -6.45 -29.11
N GLY A 169 -19.29 -5.11 -29.18
CA GLY A 169 -20.41 -4.18 -29.15
C GLY A 169 -20.96 -3.90 -27.76
N PHE A 170 -20.21 -4.24 -26.70
CA PHE A 170 -20.61 -3.90 -25.34
C PHE A 170 -20.57 -2.38 -25.12
N VAL A 171 -21.59 -1.85 -24.46
CA VAL A 171 -21.66 -0.47 -24.00
C VAL A 171 -21.95 -0.51 -22.51
N PRO A 172 -21.14 0.13 -21.65
CA PRO A 172 -21.37 0.13 -20.21
C PRO A 172 -22.65 0.90 -19.83
N GLU A 173 -23.20 0.63 -18.66
CA GLU A 173 -24.39 1.35 -18.18
C GLU A 173 -24.07 2.81 -17.86
N HIS A 174 -22.93 3.05 -17.19
CA HIS A 174 -22.41 4.38 -16.87
C HIS A 174 -21.01 4.55 -17.44
N ASP A 175 -20.50 5.76 -17.46
CA ASP A 175 -19.16 6.06 -17.97
C ASP A 175 -18.09 5.25 -17.22
N ILE A 176 -17.10 4.74 -17.96
CA ILE A 176 -15.90 4.13 -17.41
C ILE A 176 -14.69 4.98 -17.82
N TYR A 177 -13.90 5.36 -16.84
CA TYR A 177 -12.64 6.06 -17.08
C TYR A 177 -11.45 5.13 -16.90
N PHE A 178 -10.46 5.21 -17.79
CA PHE A 178 -9.16 4.59 -17.62
C PHE A 178 -8.17 5.72 -17.34
N ALA A 179 -7.61 5.74 -16.13
CA ALA A 179 -6.73 6.78 -15.66
C ALA A 179 -5.31 6.23 -15.49
N PHE A 180 -4.39 6.64 -16.37
CA PHE A 180 -3.03 6.13 -16.37
C PHE A 180 -2.04 7.23 -16.00
N SER A 181 -1.36 7.05 -14.85
CA SER A 181 -0.29 7.93 -14.40
C SER A 181 1.04 7.58 -15.09
N GLY A 182 1.84 8.58 -15.39
CA GLY A 182 3.21 8.41 -15.85
C GLY A 182 4.23 9.01 -14.90
N GLN A 183 3.87 9.19 -13.63
CA GLN A 183 4.72 9.72 -12.56
C GLN A 183 4.32 9.17 -11.19
N GLU A 184 3.82 7.93 -11.12
CA GLU A 184 3.41 7.31 -9.85
C GLU A 184 4.62 7.11 -8.94
N GLU A 185 5.67 6.50 -9.46
CA GLU A 185 6.91 6.10 -8.78
C GLU A 185 7.68 7.26 -8.11
N VAL A 186 7.34 8.49 -8.49
CA VAL A 186 7.94 9.71 -7.93
C VAL A 186 6.92 10.63 -7.26
N ASN A 187 5.68 10.16 -7.04
CA ASN A 187 4.57 10.96 -6.51
C ASN A 187 4.38 12.30 -7.29
N GLY A 188 4.47 12.23 -8.62
CA GLY A 188 4.40 13.41 -9.49
C GLY A 188 2.98 13.90 -9.75
N GLU A 189 2.86 14.85 -10.70
CA GLU A 189 1.64 15.64 -10.91
C GLU A 189 0.57 14.93 -11.76
N SER A 190 0.86 13.78 -12.39
CA SER A 190 -0.06 13.13 -13.33
C SER A 190 -1.40 12.76 -12.69
N CYS A 191 -1.36 12.05 -11.56
CA CYS A 191 -2.58 11.62 -10.87
C CYS A 191 -3.32 12.81 -10.22
N PRO A 192 -2.68 13.72 -9.47
CA PRO A 192 -3.33 14.95 -8.99
C PRO A 192 -4.03 15.74 -10.09
N ALA A 193 -3.40 15.93 -11.25
CA ALA A 193 -4.02 16.66 -12.36
C ALA A 193 -5.29 15.98 -12.93
N ILE A 194 -5.34 14.65 -12.90
CA ILE A 194 -6.56 13.90 -13.27
C ILE A 194 -7.64 14.12 -12.21
N VAL A 195 -7.29 14.07 -10.92
CA VAL A 195 -8.23 14.32 -9.81
C VAL A 195 -8.78 15.73 -9.88
N ASP A 196 -7.93 16.75 -10.05
CA ASP A 196 -8.34 18.14 -10.21
C ASP A 196 -9.33 18.30 -11.38
N TRP A 197 -9.08 17.61 -12.49
CA TRP A 197 -10.00 17.62 -13.63
C TRP A 197 -11.37 17.01 -13.30
N PHE A 198 -11.43 15.90 -12.54
CA PHE A 198 -12.69 15.33 -12.07
C PHE A 198 -13.42 16.30 -11.15
N GLU A 199 -12.72 16.97 -10.24
CA GLU A 199 -13.31 17.98 -9.34
C GLU A 199 -13.85 19.17 -10.14
N GLU A 200 -13.09 19.71 -11.10
CA GLU A 200 -13.53 20.81 -11.98
C GLU A 200 -14.79 20.46 -12.79
N LYS A 201 -14.92 19.19 -13.18
CA LYS A 201 -16.11 18.70 -13.91
C LYS A 201 -17.26 18.30 -13.01
N GLY A 202 -17.06 18.27 -11.69
CA GLY A 202 -18.06 17.80 -10.72
C GLY A 202 -18.37 16.30 -10.86
N ILE A 203 -17.41 15.51 -11.33
CA ILE A 203 -17.55 14.07 -11.52
C ILE A 203 -17.10 13.36 -10.24
N HIS A 204 -18.00 12.57 -9.67
CA HIS A 204 -17.74 11.80 -8.46
C HIS A 204 -17.77 10.30 -8.78
N PRO A 205 -16.63 9.60 -8.80
CA PRO A 205 -16.61 8.19 -9.11
C PRO A 205 -17.37 7.36 -8.06
N ALA A 206 -18.22 6.43 -8.52
CA ALA A 206 -18.86 5.42 -7.66
C ALA A 206 -17.82 4.42 -7.12
N MET A 207 -16.80 4.13 -7.92
CA MET A 207 -15.73 3.19 -7.58
C MET A 207 -14.44 3.58 -8.30
N VAL A 208 -13.34 3.48 -7.59
CA VAL A 208 -11.98 3.59 -8.15
C VAL A 208 -11.27 2.29 -7.87
N VAL A 209 -10.70 1.64 -8.89
CA VAL A 209 -9.90 0.43 -8.78
C VAL A 209 -8.49 0.76 -9.23
N ASP A 210 -7.54 0.55 -8.36
CA ASP A 210 -6.13 0.79 -8.57
C ASP A 210 -5.34 -0.51 -8.33
N GLU A 211 -4.05 -0.43 -8.33
CA GLU A 211 -3.12 -1.52 -8.03
C GLU A 211 -3.04 -1.88 -6.54
N GLY A 212 -2.15 -2.81 -6.18
CA GLY A 212 -1.80 -3.15 -4.79
C GLY A 212 -2.51 -4.37 -4.24
N GLY A 213 -3.31 -5.09 -5.05
CA GLY A 213 -3.87 -6.39 -4.71
C GLY A 213 -3.06 -7.55 -5.28
N ALA A 214 -3.14 -8.71 -4.63
CA ALA A 214 -2.52 -9.93 -5.13
C ALA A 214 -3.30 -11.16 -4.68
N VAL A 215 -3.23 -12.24 -5.47
CA VAL A 215 -3.61 -13.57 -5.00
C VAL A 215 -2.34 -14.26 -4.49
N VAL A 216 -2.33 -14.61 -3.22
CA VAL A 216 -1.16 -15.15 -2.54
C VAL A 216 -1.49 -16.42 -1.76
N ASP A 217 -0.51 -17.32 -1.72
CA ASP A 217 -0.53 -18.52 -0.90
C ASP A 217 0.07 -18.26 0.48
N ASN A 218 -0.34 -19.07 1.46
CA ASN A 218 0.24 -19.06 2.80
C ASN A 218 0.29 -17.69 3.46
N VAL A 219 -0.69 -16.83 3.16
CA VAL A 219 -0.77 -15.45 3.64
C VAL A 219 -0.79 -15.36 5.18
N PHE A 220 -1.28 -16.41 5.84
CA PHE A 220 -1.33 -16.49 7.30
C PHE A 220 -1.10 -17.92 7.79
N PRO A 221 -0.37 -18.11 8.90
CA PRO A 221 -0.15 -19.46 9.48
C PRO A 221 -1.48 -20.18 9.74
N GLY A 222 -1.61 -21.40 9.21
CA GLY A 222 -2.81 -22.22 9.36
C GLY A 222 -3.94 -21.93 8.39
N VAL A 223 -3.70 -21.10 7.36
CA VAL A 223 -4.61 -20.90 6.22
C VAL A 223 -3.97 -21.54 4.99
N ASP A 224 -4.48 -22.71 4.60
CA ASP A 224 -3.98 -23.53 3.47
C ASP A 224 -4.79 -23.26 2.20
N ARG A 225 -5.00 -21.99 1.85
CA ARG A 225 -5.76 -21.55 0.68
C ARG A 225 -5.14 -20.31 0.07
N GLU A 226 -5.26 -20.19 -1.22
CA GLU A 226 -5.03 -18.94 -1.93
C GLU A 226 -5.98 -17.86 -1.41
N CYS A 227 -5.43 -16.67 -1.20
CA CYS A 227 -6.15 -15.51 -0.70
C CYS A 227 -5.98 -14.34 -1.65
N ALA A 228 -7.09 -13.83 -2.17
CA ALA A 228 -7.11 -12.55 -2.87
C ALA A 228 -7.07 -11.42 -1.82
N LEU A 229 -5.99 -10.67 -1.81
CA LEU A 229 -5.84 -9.50 -0.94
C LEU A 229 -6.32 -8.26 -1.70
N ILE A 230 -7.28 -7.56 -1.12
CA ILE A 230 -7.83 -6.32 -1.69
C ILE A 230 -7.53 -5.20 -0.71
N GLY A 231 -6.73 -4.21 -1.15
CA GLY A 231 -6.51 -2.98 -0.40
C GLY A 231 -7.76 -2.11 -0.42
N ILE A 232 -8.22 -1.65 0.74
CA ILE A 232 -9.42 -0.80 0.87
C ILE A 232 -9.14 0.54 1.51
N ALA A 233 -7.88 0.80 1.84
CA ALA A 233 -7.40 2.08 2.35
C ALA A 233 -5.89 2.16 2.22
N GLU A 234 -5.39 3.38 2.01
CA GLU A 234 -3.97 3.65 2.04
C GLU A 234 -3.54 4.21 3.39
N LYS A 235 -2.40 3.75 3.88
CA LYS A 235 -1.77 4.30 5.08
C LYS A 235 -1.29 5.71 4.80
N GLY A 236 -1.45 6.58 5.80
CA GLY A 236 -0.78 7.86 5.76
C GLY A 236 0.74 7.70 5.79
N LEU A 237 1.43 8.70 5.28
CA LEU A 237 2.89 8.79 5.30
C LEU A 237 3.29 10.10 5.96
N THR A 238 4.29 10.07 6.82
CA THR A 238 4.94 11.31 7.27
C THR A 238 6.40 11.09 7.56
N ASN A 239 7.21 12.08 7.20
CA ASN A 239 8.61 12.17 7.57
C ASN A 239 8.76 13.20 8.71
N ILE A 240 9.30 12.76 9.84
CA ILE A 240 9.48 13.58 11.03
C ILE A 240 10.98 13.65 11.35
N GLU A 241 11.46 14.84 11.66
CA GLU A 241 12.84 15.05 12.07
C GLU A 241 12.93 15.60 13.50
N PHE A 242 13.85 15.04 14.26
CA PHE A 242 14.29 15.55 15.57
C PHE A 242 15.54 16.38 15.37
N HIS A 243 15.52 17.62 15.82
CA HIS A 243 16.65 18.54 15.76
C HIS A 243 17.13 18.92 17.15
N ALA A 244 18.42 18.84 17.37
CA ALA A 244 19.06 19.32 18.60
C ALA A 244 20.17 20.33 18.26
N LYS A 245 20.26 21.38 19.07
CA LYS A 245 21.25 22.46 18.93
C LYS A 245 22.08 22.58 20.19
N SER A 246 23.37 22.94 20.04
CA SER A 246 24.30 23.21 21.13
C SER A 246 25.21 24.39 20.79
N GLY A 247 25.96 24.86 21.74
CA GLY A 247 27.05 25.85 21.50
C GLY A 247 28.28 25.27 20.79
N GLY A 248 28.27 23.94 20.51
CA GLY A 248 29.47 23.24 20.06
C GLY A 248 30.57 23.19 21.17
N GLY A 249 31.77 22.75 20.82
CA GLY A 249 32.90 22.75 21.74
C GLY A 249 33.95 21.72 21.42
N HIS A 250 35.00 21.71 22.25
CA HIS A 250 36.08 20.72 22.14
C HIS A 250 35.68 19.42 22.89
N ALA A 251 35.91 18.27 22.29
CA ALA A 251 35.50 16.98 22.84
C ALA A 251 36.21 16.61 24.16
N SER A 252 37.32 17.26 24.52
CA SER A 252 38.01 17.03 25.80
C SER A 252 37.29 17.64 27.03
N MET A 253 36.31 18.52 26.81
CA MET A 253 35.51 19.16 27.85
C MET A 253 34.01 19.02 27.52
N PRO A 254 33.46 17.77 27.47
CA PRO A 254 32.09 17.55 27.06
C PRO A 254 31.11 18.01 28.14
N PRO A 255 29.92 18.46 27.77
CA PRO A 255 28.79 18.55 28.69
C PRO A 255 28.40 17.15 29.22
N VAL A 256 27.59 17.12 30.27
CA VAL A 256 27.08 15.83 30.84
C VAL A 256 26.40 14.96 29.75
N HIS A 257 25.67 15.60 28.89
CA HIS A 257 25.06 14.96 27.69
C HIS A 257 25.33 15.83 26.47
N THR A 258 25.87 15.22 25.40
CA THR A 258 25.99 15.87 24.11
C THR A 258 24.67 15.80 23.37
N ILE A 259 24.41 16.68 22.41
CA ILE A 259 23.19 16.61 21.59
C ILE A 259 23.05 15.30 20.79
N VAL A 260 24.18 14.69 20.41
CA VAL A 260 24.17 13.36 19.76
C VAL A 260 23.70 12.30 20.76
N GLY A 261 24.16 12.35 22.02
CA GLY A 261 23.70 11.45 23.07
C GLY A 261 22.22 11.63 23.42
N GLU A 262 21.75 12.88 23.48
CA GLU A 262 20.31 13.17 23.70
C GLU A 262 19.44 12.65 22.57
N LEU A 263 19.83 12.80 21.29
CA LEU A 263 19.13 12.24 20.15
C LEU A 263 19.16 10.69 20.14
N ALA A 264 20.30 10.08 20.49
CA ALA A 264 20.37 8.62 20.61
C ALA A 264 19.42 8.07 21.69
N GLN A 265 19.28 8.80 22.82
CA GLN A 265 18.31 8.45 23.85
C GLN A 265 16.87 8.60 23.31
N ALA A 266 16.57 9.67 22.60
CA ALA A 266 15.26 9.89 21.99
C ALA A 266 14.88 8.75 21.01
N VAL A 267 15.81 8.30 20.17
CA VAL A 267 15.62 7.14 19.30
C VAL A 267 15.27 5.88 20.10
N THR A 268 16.07 5.61 21.14
CA THR A 268 15.85 4.46 22.03
C THR A 268 14.47 4.51 22.70
N ASP A 269 14.02 5.71 23.11
CA ASP A 269 12.72 5.88 23.75
C ASP A 269 11.57 5.69 22.74
N VAL A 270 11.71 6.16 21.51
CA VAL A 270 10.72 5.90 20.44
C VAL A 270 10.61 4.40 20.14
N GLU A 271 11.72 3.69 19.99
CA GLU A 271 11.71 2.24 19.74
C GLU A 271 11.13 1.42 20.89
N LYS A 272 11.35 1.84 22.14
CA LYS A 272 10.76 1.19 23.34
C LYS A 272 9.27 1.46 23.50
N HIS A 273 8.78 2.54 22.95
CA HIS A 273 7.39 2.98 23.05
C HIS A 273 6.75 3.03 21.66
N PRO A 274 6.52 1.88 21.00
CA PRO A 274 5.83 1.85 19.71
C PRO A 274 4.41 2.42 19.84
N PHE A 275 3.90 2.98 18.75
CA PHE A 275 2.53 3.50 18.72
C PHE A 275 1.52 2.50 19.27
N PRO A 276 0.45 2.97 19.92
CA PRO A 276 -0.62 2.12 20.40
C PRO A 276 -1.22 1.27 19.29
N ARG A 277 -1.68 0.07 19.63
CA ARG A 277 -2.39 -0.74 18.63
C ARG A 277 -3.74 -0.14 18.29
N GLN A 278 -4.14 -0.32 17.06
CA GLN A 278 -5.47 0.01 16.56
C GLN A 278 -6.01 -1.20 15.79
N MET A 279 -7.08 -1.80 16.29
CA MET A 279 -7.79 -2.86 15.58
C MET A 279 -8.81 -2.20 14.63
N THR A 280 -8.33 -1.73 13.47
CA THR A 280 -9.18 -1.08 12.47
C THR A 280 -10.24 -2.04 11.93
N LYS A 281 -11.30 -1.50 11.32
CA LYS A 281 -12.35 -2.32 10.71
C LYS A 281 -11.79 -3.28 9.65
N PRO A 282 -10.93 -2.84 8.68
CA PRO A 282 -10.33 -3.73 7.69
C PRO A 282 -9.53 -4.88 8.31
N VAL A 283 -8.71 -4.60 9.31
CA VAL A 283 -7.94 -5.64 10.00
C VAL A 283 -8.84 -6.63 10.71
N ARG A 284 -9.90 -6.17 11.34
CA ARG A 284 -10.86 -7.04 12.03
C ARG A 284 -11.59 -7.96 11.05
N GLU A 285 -12.05 -7.43 9.92
CA GLU A 285 -12.74 -8.18 8.88
C GLU A 285 -11.81 -9.19 8.19
N MET A 286 -10.57 -8.80 7.92
CA MET A 286 -9.53 -9.70 7.40
C MET A 286 -9.28 -10.86 8.37
N LEU A 287 -9.07 -10.59 9.66
CA LEU A 287 -8.85 -11.63 10.69
C LEU A 287 -10.07 -12.53 10.89
N ASP A 288 -11.31 -12.00 10.76
CA ASP A 288 -12.53 -12.80 10.77
C ASP A 288 -12.56 -13.75 9.58
N THR A 289 -12.26 -13.26 8.37
CA THR A 289 -12.28 -14.06 7.14
C THR A 289 -11.18 -15.13 7.16
N LEU A 290 -9.94 -14.77 7.37
CA LEU A 290 -8.80 -15.70 7.42
C LEU A 290 -8.99 -16.74 8.55
N GLY A 291 -9.43 -16.28 9.70
CA GLY A 291 -9.65 -17.14 10.85
C GLY A 291 -10.69 -18.22 10.61
N ARG A 292 -11.78 -17.92 9.85
CA ARG A 292 -12.80 -18.92 9.48
C ARG A 292 -12.26 -20.03 8.58
N HIS A 293 -11.25 -19.72 7.78
CA HIS A 293 -10.58 -20.66 6.88
C HIS A 293 -9.35 -21.32 7.47
N SER A 294 -8.96 -20.93 8.70
CA SER A 294 -7.77 -21.45 9.38
C SER A 294 -7.98 -22.84 10.00
N THR A 295 -6.89 -23.48 10.40
CA THR A 295 -6.95 -24.72 11.19
C THR A 295 -7.59 -24.50 12.56
N PHE A 296 -8.11 -25.55 13.17
CA PHE A 296 -8.87 -25.46 14.43
C PHE A 296 -8.11 -24.74 15.57
N LEU A 297 -6.82 -24.94 15.66
CA LEU A 297 -5.99 -24.27 16.69
C LEU A 297 -6.03 -22.73 16.53
N TYR A 298 -5.89 -22.25 15.30
CA TYR A 298 -5.98 -20.83 15.01
C TYR A 298 -7.42 -20.31 15.14
N LYS A 299 -8.45 -21.14 14.84
CA LYS A 299 -9.85 -20.77 15.12
C LYS A 299 -10.10 -20.48 16.59
N ILE A 300 -9.42 -21.19 17.53
CA ILE A 300 -9.54 -20.86 18.96
C ILE A 300 -9.07 -19.41 19.22
N LEU A 301 -8.00 -18.98 18.57
CA LEU A 301 -7.51 -17.61 18.70
C LEU A 301 -8.47 -16.60 18.05
N PHE A 302 -8.76 -16.79 16.76
CA PHE A 302 -9.50 -15.82 15.97
C PHE A 302 -10.96 -15.66 16.37
N ALA A 303 -11.66 -16.76 16.69
CA ALA A 303 -13.04 -16.71 17.21
C ALA A 303 -13.14 -16.04 18.59
N ASN A 304 -12.01 -15.93 19.30
CA ASN A 304 -11.95 -15.42 20.64
C ASN A 304 -10.97 -14.24 20.82
N LEU A 305 -10.78 -13.45 19.79
CA LEU A 305 -9.94 -12.24 19.84
C LEU A 305 -10.32 -11.32 21.00
N TRP A 306 -11.62 -11.29 21.39
CA TRP A 306 -12.08 -10.51 22.54
C TRP A 306 -11.31 -10.75 23.85
N CYS A 307 -10.75 -11.95 24.05
CA CYS A 307 -9.92 -12.27 25.21
C CYS A 307 -8.43 -12.48 24.86
N PHE A 308 -8.08 -12.74 23.60
CA PHE A 308 -6.71 -12.97 23.15
C PHE A 308 -6.05 -11.76 22.49
N GLU A 309 -6.76 -10.67 22.30
CA GLU A 309 -6.26 -9.49 21.60
C GLU A 309 -4.93 -8.96 22.17
N GLY A 310 -4.76 -8.96 23.50
CA GLY A 310 -3.51 -8.56 24.13
C GLY A 310 -2.35 -9.53 23.94
N LEU A 311 -2.64 -10.84 23.82
CA LEU A 311 -1.63 -11.85 23.46
C LEU A 311 -1.25 -11.72 21.99
N PHE A 312 -2.24 -11.55 21.12
CA PHE A 312 -2.03 -11.32 19.69
C PHE A 312 -1.15 -10.09 19.43
N ASP A 313 -1.43 -8.96 20.10
CA ASP A 313 -0.61 -7.76 20.03
C ASP A 313 0.86 -8.02 20.43
N LYS A 314 1.08 -8.77 21.52
CA LYS A 314 2.45 -9.12 21.95
C LYS A 314 3.18 -9.99 20.92
N VAL A 315 2.48 -10.92 20.29
CA VAL A 315 3.03 -11.76 19.22
C VAL A 315 3.39 -10.91 18.01
N CYS A 316 2.49 -10.03 17.56
CA CYS A 316 2.74 -9.14 16.44
C CYS A 316 3.91 -8.17 16.69
N LYS A 317 3.99 -7.58 17.88
CA LYS A 317 5.14 -6.75 18.28
C LYS A 317 6.47 -7.52 18.22
N LYS A 318 6.47 -8.77 18.70
CA LYS A 318 7.69 -9.59 18.69
C LYS A 318 8.07 -10.06 17.29
N ALA A 319 7.10 -10.37 16.44
CA ALA A 319 7.32 -10.76 15.05
C ALA A 319 7.85 -9.60 14.20
N GLY A 320 7.40 -8.36 14.51
CA GLY A 320 7.73 -7.19 13.70
C GLY A 320 7.08 -7.25 12.30
N GLY A 321 7.68 -6.55 11.34
CA GLY A 321 7.29 -6.61 9.93
C GLY A 321 5.82 -6.30 9.68
N GLU A 322 5.23 -6.99 8.72
CA GLU A 322 3.87 -6.77 8.22
C GLU A 322 2.80 -6.94 9.30
N LEU A 323 2.90 -7.99 10.13
CA LEU A 323 1.93 -8.24 11.20
C LEU A 323 1.86 -7.08 12.22
N ASN A 324 3.03 -6.53 12.56
CA ASN A 324 3.08 -5.37 13.46
C ASN A 324 2.54 -4.11 12.76
N ALA A 325 2.87 -3.93 11.48
CA ALA A 325 2.45 -2.79 10.67
C ALA A 325 0.92 -2.76 10.42
N MET A 326 0.25 -3.91 10.46
CA MET A 326 -1.22 -3.97 10.36
C MET A 326 -1.92 -3.42 11.59
N LEU A 327 -1.29 -3.49 12.76
CA LEU A 327 -1.94 -3.17 14.03
C LEU A 327 -1.61 -1.80 14.58
N ARG A 328 -0.67 -1.07 14.00
CA ARG A 328 -0.25 0.24 14.51
C ARG A 328 0.46 1.08 13.47
N THR A 329 0.49 2.37 13.71
CA THR A 329 1.42 3.28 13.05
C THR A 329 2.84 2.79 13.29
N THR A 330 3.62 2.66 12.20
CA THR A 330 5.04 2.27 12.28
C THR A 330 5.91 3.51 12.22
N CYS A 331 7.06 3.44 12.86
CA CYS A 331 8.07 4.47 12.86
C CYS A 331 9.43 3.80 12.61
N ALA A 332 10.08 4.17 11.52
CA ALA A 332 11.40 3.67 11.16
C ALA A 332 12.40 4.84 11.17
N VAL A 333 13.43 4.75 12.02
CA VAL A 333 14.52 5.71 12.02
C VAL A 333 15.43 5.41 10.84
N THR A 334 15.54 6.36 9.89
CA THR A 334 16.22 6.14 8.60
C THR A 334 17.38 7.08 8.34
N LYS A 335 17.44 8.20 9.06
CA LYS A 335 18.51 9.21 8.90
C LYS A 335 19.06 9.60 10.27
N MET A 336 20.37 9.79 10.36
CA MET A 336 21.02 10.34 11.55
C MET A 336 22.24 11.16 11.14
N GLU A 337 22.27 12.43 11.55
CA GLU A 337 23.35 13.35 11.24
C GLU A 337 23.90 13.97 12.51
N GLY A 338 25.22 14.19 12.57
CA GLY A 338 25.91 14.74 13.74
C GLY A 338 27.26 15.33 13.39
N GLY A 339 28.24 15.14 14.28
CA GLY A 339 29.58 15.66 14.09
C GLY A 339 30.35 14.98 12.97
N LYS A 340 31.18 15.78 12.24
CA LYS A 340 32.06 15.28 11.17
C LYS A 340 33.48 14.98 11.65
N ALA A 341 33.84 15.38 12.90
CA ALA A 341 35.19 15.23 13.46
C ALA A 341 35.10 14.73 14.90
N PHE A 342 36.02 13.84 15.28
CA PHE A 342 36.05 13.20 16.61
C PHE A 342 36.34 14.18 17.76
N ASN A 343 37.07 15.21 17.51
CA ASN A 343 37.53 16.18 18.52
C ASN A 343 36.61 17.41 18.67
N VAL A 344 35.45 17.41 17.98
CA VAL A 344 34.51 18.54 17.99
C VAL A 344 33.12 18.08 18.38
N ILE A 345 32.53 18.74 19.37
CA ILE A 345 31.08 18.57 19.69
C ILE A 345 30.31 19.37 18.65
N PRO A 346 29.39 18.73 17.88
CA PRO A 346 28.67 19.42 16.83
C PRO A 346 27.72 20.48 17.38
N PRO A 347 27.55 21.63 16.70
CA PRO A 347 26.58 22.64 17.09
C PRO A 347 25.13 22.27 16.72
N LYS A 348 24.96 21.31 15.80
CA LYS A 348 23.66 20.79 15.35
C LYS A 348 23.76 19.30 15.11
N ALA A 349 22.69 18.59 15.40
CA ALA A 349 22.50 17.19 15.05
C ALA A 349 21.02 16.93 14.76
N SER A 350 20.72 15.94 13.93
CA SER A 350 19.33 15.56 13.60
C SER A 350 19.15 14.05 13.44
N VAL A 351 17.91 13.60 13.61
CA VAL A 351 17.46 12.25 13.34
C VAL A 351 16.16 12.32 12.55
N GLY A 352 16.12 11.64 11.41
CA GLY A 352 14.93 11.54 10.56
C GLY A 352 14.27 10.18 10.63
N MET A 353 12.95 10.18 10.61
CA MET A 353 12.09 8.99 10.71
C MET A 353 11.02 9.03 9.64
N ASN A 354 10.76 7.84 9.05
CA ASN A 354 9.61 7.61 8.19
C ASN A 354 8.52 6.89 8.98
N LEU A 355 7.33 7.45 8.98
CA LEU A 355 6.16 6.88 9.64
C LEU A 355 5.10 6.48 8.61
N ARG A 356 4.44 5.34 8.88
CA ARG A 356 3.26 4.90 8.15
C ARG A 356 2.07 4.89 9.10
N LEU A 357 1.17 5.83 8.89
CA LEU A 357 0.02 6.09 9.76
C LEU A 357 -1.13 5.15 9.46
N ILE A 358 -1.83 4.65 10.48
CA ILE A 358 -3.03 3.82 10.29
C ILE A 358 -4.22 4.34 11.09
N GLY A 359 -5.42 3.98 10.66
CA GLY A 359 -6.65 4.22 11.39
C GLY A 359 -6.90 5.71 11.65
N ASN A 360 -6.97 6.07 12.92
CA ASN A 360 -7.27 7.44 13.33
C ASN A 360 -6.02 8.30 13.59
N ASP A 361 -4.81 7.78 13.36
CA ASP A 361 -3.61 8.57 13.52
C ASP A 361 -3.48 9.58 12.38
N THR A 362 -3.21 10.83 12.74
CA THR A 362 -2.90 11.90 11.79
C THR A 362 -1.43 12.29 11.91
N VAL A 363 -0.95 13.09 10.97
CA VAL A 363 0.40 13.64 11.00
C VAL A 363 0.65 14.39 12.31
N GLU A 364 -0.34 15.19 12.75
CA GLU A 364 -0.27 15.97 13.98
C GLU A 364 -0.25 15.06 15.20
N SER A 365 -1.16 14.06 15.27
CA SER A 365 -1.21 13.15 16.41
C SER A 365 0.07 12.30 16.53
N ALA A 366 0.67 11.94 15.40
CA ALA A 366 1.93 11.21 15.37
C ALA A 366 3.10 12.06 15.90
N ARG A 367 3.20 13.33 15.47
CA ARG A 367 4.17 14.27 16.02
C ARG A 367 4.00 14.42 17.54
N ASP A 368 2.78 14.70 17.98
CA ASP A 368 2.47 14.92 19.41
C ASP A 368 2.79 13.67 20.26
N TYR A 369 2.55 12.47 19.68
CA TYR A 369 2.94 11.21 20.34
C TYR A 369 4.46 11.12 20.51
N LEU A 370 5.24 11.42 19.48
CA LEU A 370 6.70 11.39 19.54
C LEU A 370 7.25 12.43 20.51
N GLU A 371 6.74 13.65 20.52
CA GLU A 371 7.12 14.70 21.49
C GLU A 371 6.87 14.22 22.93
N LYS A 372 5.72 13.59 23.17
CA LYS A 372 5.38 13.02 24.48
C LYS A 372 6.31 11.88 24.88
N VAL A 373 6.69 11.01 23.95
CA VAL A 373 7.57 9.85 24.20
C VAL A 373 8.97 10.29 24.57
N ILE A 374 9.55 11.21 23.80
CA ILE A 374 10.93 11.66 24.03
C ILE A 374 11.04 12.56 25.28
N HIS A 375 9.97 13.28 25.62
CA HIS A 375 9.89 14.16 26.79
C HIS A 375 11.15 15.02 27.04
N ASN A 376 11.74 15.54 25.97
CA ASN A 376 12.97 16.35 26.02
C ASN A 376 12.74 17.70 25.32
N PRO A 377 12.59 18.79 26.07
CA PRO A 377 12.31 20.12 25.51
C PRO A 377 13.47 20.74 24.72
N LYS A 378 14.65 20.11 24.71
CA LYS A 378 15.80 20.56 23.91
C LYS A 378 15.78 19.99 22.49
N ILE A 379 14.90 19.03 22.23
CA ILE A 379 14.73 18.42 20.91
C ILE A 379 13.50 19.05 20.25
N GLU A 380 13.71 19.72 19.17
CA GLU A 380 12.67 20.26 18.29
C GLU A 380 12.18 19.16 17.37
N VAL A 381 10.86 18.88 17.35
CA VAL A 381 10.23 17.91 16.49
C VAL A 381 9.55 18.62 15.33
N SER A 382 9.98 18.35 14.12
CA SER A 382 9.44 18.98 12.91
C SER A 382 8.89 17.94 11.93
N VAL A 383 7.76 18.25 11.31
CA VAL A 383 7.21 17.49 10.19
C VAL A 383 7.87 18.01 8.90
N TYR A 384 8.53 17.13 8.17
CA TYR A 384 9.15 17.46 6.88
C TYR A 384 8.14 17.39 5.75
N GLU A 385 7.34 16.30 5.72
CA GLU A 385 6.21 16.12 4.82
C GLU A 385 5.19 15.18 5.47
N GLY A 386 3.94 15.20 5.01
CA GLY A 386 2.97 14.26 5.55
C GLY A 386 1.64 14.27 4.82
N ARG A 387 1.05 13.07 4.75
CA ARG A 387 -0.31 12.81 4.30
C ARG A 387 -1.00 11.93 5.34
N ASN A 388 -2.24 12.28 5.66
CA ASN A 388 -3.08 11.47 6.55
C ASN A 388 -3.50 10.16 5.84
N PRO A 389 -3.89 9.10 6.58
CA PRO A 389 -4.50 7.91 5.99
C PRO A 389 -5.69 8.28 5.11
N SER A 390 -5.90 7.50 4.05
CA SER A 390 -7.11 7.64 3.24
C SER A 390 -8.36 7.21 4.03
N ILE A 391 -9.53 7.55 3.50
CA ILE A 391 -10.78 6.96 3.96
C ILE A 391 -10.80 5.46 3.64
N GLU A 392 -11.50 4.67 4.46
CA GLU A 392 -11.72 3.25 4.18
C GLU A 392 -12.82 3.10 3.13
N SER A 393 -12.54 2.34 2.06
CA SER A 393 -13.52 2.03 1.02
C SER A 393 -14.60 1.06 1.54
N ASP A 394 -15.83 1.28 1.13
CA ASP A 394 -16.93 0.36 1.43
C ASP A 394 -16.99 -0.78 0.39
N LEU A 395 -16.61 -1.98 0.79
CA LEU A 395 -16.64 -3.15 -0.08
C LEU A 395 -18.06 -3.62 -0.46
N SER A 396 -19.13 -3.00 0.05
CA SER A 396 -20.50 -3.36 -0.34
C SER A 396 -20.73 -3.17 -1.84
N LEU A 397 -20.00 -2.26 -2.47
CA LEU A 397 -20.04 -1.99 -3.92
C LEU A 397 -19.37 -3.07 -4.78
N ILE A 398 -18.46 -3.87 -4.24
CA ILE A 398 -17.80 -4.99 -4.95
C ILE A 398 -18.79 -6.05 -5.44
N HIS A 399 -20.00 -6.05 -4.90
CA HIS A 399 -21.04 -7.03 -5.24
C HIS A 399 -21.98 -6.54 -6.33
N ILE A 400 -21.79 -5.35 -6.80
CA ILE A 400 -22.54 -4.77 -7.91
C ILE A 400 -21.85 -5.04 -9.23
#